data_6a675ce08918224c036d58a9629e55a7
#
_entry.id   6a675ce08918224c036d58a9629e55a7
#
_cell.length_a   1.000
_cell.length_b   1.000
_cell.length_c   1.000
_cell.angle_alpha   90.00
_cell.angle_beta   90.00
_cell.angle_gamma   90.00
#
_symmetry.space_group_name_H-M   'P 1'
#
loop_
_entity.id
_entity.type
_entity.pdbx_description
1 polymer ?
#
loop_
_entity_poly.entity_id
_entity_poly.type
_entity_poly.pdbx_seq_one_letter_code
_entity_poly.pdbx_strand_id
1 'polypeptide(L)'
;IDAQVPVGAKQARLTAMLYPTSIPTAVSLFMSVAPGVFRGTAGDYNLYGFANTASGATITNVNGSPMSYMHLASPNNAGQAIHVDALLTLVRPDASHFFGCKSTTSYFSGGDLLHAYYTNFMQNAAAGVALNILAFRFAGSFPWAADSYLHVEWL
;
A
#
# COMPACT_ATOMS: atom_id res chain seq x y z
N ILE A 1 9.89 -3.49 -5.65
CA ILE A 1 10.22 -4.79 -5.01
C ILE A 1 9.03 -5.70 -5.18
N ASP A 2 9.23 -6.86 -5.78
CA ASP A 2 8.22 -7.90 -5.97
C ASP A 2 8.46 -9.04 -4.96
N ALA A 3 7.37 -9.49 -4.31
CA ALA A 3 7.40 -10.60 -3.37
C ALA A 3 6.39 -11.67 -3.79
N GLN A 4 6.87 -12.91 -3.91
CA GLN A 4 6.00 -14.07 -4.14
C GLN A 4 5.40 -14.51 -2.80
N VAL A 5 4.10 -14.82 -2.81
CA VAL A 5 3.42 -15.29 -1.61
C VAL A 5 3.74 -16.77 -1.40
N PRO A 6 4.31 -17.14 -0.24
CA PRO A 6 4.56 -18.56 0.07
C PRO A 6 3.25 -19.35 0.18
N VAL A 7 3.34 -20.64 -0.16
CA VAL A 7 2.20 -21.54 -0.01
C VAL A 7 1.78 -21.60 1.46
N GLY A 8 0.51 -21.35 1.72
CA GLY A 8 -0.07 -21.39 3.06
C GLY A 8 -0.13 -20.04 3.79
N ALA A 9 0.57 -19.01 3.34
CA ALA A 9 0.45 -17.67 3.91
C ALA A 9 -0.94 -17.10 3.65
N LYS A 10 -1.60 -16.61 4.70
CA LYS A 10 -2.94 -16.02 4.62
C LYS A 10 -2.93 -14.50 4.70
N GLN A 11 -1.91 -13.97 5.33
CA GLN A 11 -1.69 -12.54 5.49
C GLN A 11 -0.20 -12.23 5.32
N ALA A 12 0.13 -10.96 5.11
CA ALA A 12 1.49 -10.45 5.20
C ALA A 12 1.49 -9.13 5.95
N ARG A 13 2.44 -8.96 6.85
CA ARG A 13 2.74 -7.66 7.45
C ARG A 13 3.96 -7.08 6.75
N LEU A 14 3.82 -5.84 6.31
CA LEU A 14 4.90 -5.05 5.71
C LEU A 14 5.32 -3.96 6.69
N THR A 15 6.59 -3.88 6.97
CA THR A 15 7.18 -2.76 7.72
C THR A 15 8.29 -2.16 6.87
N ALA A 16 8.21 -0.86 6.60
CA ALA A 16 9.22 -0.18 5.79
C ALA A 16 9.63 1.14 6.42
N MET A 17 10.91 1.47 6.29
CA MET A 17 11.45 2.80 6.49
C MET A 17 12.17 3.19 5.20
N LEU A 18 11.71 4.25 4.56
CA LEU A 18 12.11 4.63 3.22
C LEU A 18 12.65 6.05 3.24
N TYR A 19 13.79 6.23 2.60
CA TYR A 19 14.43 7.54 2.46
C TYR A 19 14.50 7.89 0.96
N PRO A 20 13.56 8.69 0.43
CA PRO A 20 13.57 9.06 -0.98
C PRO A 20 14.73 10.01 -1.27
N THR A 21 15.48 9.74 -2.34
CA THR A 21 16.59 10.60 -2.79
C THR A 21 16.14 11.71 -3.75
N SER A 22 14.87 11.66 -4.19
CA SER A 22 14.21 12.71 -4.97
C SER A 22 12.81 12.95 -4.41
N ILE A 23 12.12 14.00 -4.88
CA ILE A 23 10.76 14.29 -4.41
C ILE A 23 9.82 13.14 -4.80
N PRO A 24 9.26 12.43 -3.82
CA PRO A 24 8.37 11.32 -4.07
C PRO A 24 6.94 11.81 -4.35
N THR A 25 6.16 11.01 -5.09
CA THR A 25 4.74 11.31 -5.33
C THR A 25 3.81 10.28 -4.72
N ALA A 26 4.22 9.03 -4.60
CA ALA A 26 3.42 7.99 -3.97
C ALA A 26 4.26 6.79 -3.50
N VAL A 27 3.82 6.15 -2.44
CA VAL A 27 4.18 4.79 -2.06
C VAL A 27 2.96 3.93 -2.29
N SER A 28 3.13 2.86 -3.06
CA SER A 28 2.03 2.08 -3.64
C SER A 28 2.25 0.58 -3.48
N LEU A 29 1.15 -0.16 -3.47
CA LEU A 29 1.17 -1.61 -3.47
C LEU A 29 0.24 -2.13 -4.58
N PHE A 30 0.71 -3.13 -5.32
CA PHE A 30 -0.04 -3.81 -6.36
C PHE A 30 -0.12 -5.29 -6.03
N MET A 31 -1.28 -5.89 -6.23
CA MET A 31 -1.49 -7.31 -6.01
C MET A 31 -1.62 -8.07 -7.34
N SER A 32 -1.22 -9.32 -7.33
CA SER A 32 -1.33 -10.23 -8.46
C SER A 32 -2.14 -11.47 -8.08
N VAL A 33 -3.16 -11.78 -8.86
CA VAL A 33 -3.98 -13.01 -8.77
C VAL A 33 -3.66 -14.02 -9.88
N ALA A 34 -2.77 -13.65 -10.81
CA ALA A 34 -2.28 -14.51 -11.88
C ALA A 34 -0.75 -14.34 -12.01
N PRO A 35 0.01 -15.40 -12.37
CA PRO A 35 1.47 -15.34 -12.43
C PRO A 35 1.98 -14.17 -13.27
N GLY A 36 2.80 -13.30 -12.69
CA GLY A 36 3.46 -12.19 -13.37
C GLY A 36 2.55 -11.01 -13.75
N VAL A 37 1.25 -11.06 -13.43
CA VAL A 37 0.29 -10.00 -13.80
C VAL A 37 -0.13 -9.23 -12.55
N PHE A 38 0.45 -8.05 -12.36
CA PHE A 38 0.03 -7.13 -11.30
C PHE A 38 -1.14 -6.28 -11.77
N ARG A 39 -2.15 -6.13 -10.93
CA ARG A 39 -3.29 -5.27 -11.18
C ARG A 39 -2.86 -3.80 -11.04
N GLY A 40 -3.18 -2.98 -12.03
CA GLY A 40 -2.74 -1.59 -12.09
C GLY A 40 -3.61 -0.71 -12.97
N THR A 41 -4.83 -1.15 -13.28
CA THR A 41 -5.80 -0.39 -14.06
C THR A 41 -6.61 0.52 -13.14
N ALA A 42 -7.02 1.68 -13.62
CA ALA A 42 -7.89 2.59 -12.87
C ALA A 42 -9.18 1.87 -12.43
N GLY A 43 -9.47 1.92 -11.13
CA GLY A 43 -10.61 1.22 -10.54
C GLY A 43 -10.34 -0.21 -10.07
N ASP A 44 -9.13 -0.75 -10.25
CA ASP A 44 -8.77 -2.06 -9.68
C ASP A 44 -8.81 -2.07 -8.15
N TYR A 45 -8.67 -0.90 -7.52
CA TYR A 45 -8.68 -0.73 -6.07
C TYR A 45 -9.58 0.41 -5.63
N ASN A 46 -10.09 0.34 -4.41
CA ASN A 46 -10.74 1.44 -3.71
C ASN A 46 -9.92 1.84 -2.48
N LEU A 47 -9.83 3.14 -2.25
CA LEU A 47 -9.14 3.75 -1.12
C LEU A 47 -10.16 4.39 -0.17
N TYR A 48 -10.01 4.08 1.13
CA TYR A 48 -10.68 4.74 2.24
C TYR A 48 -9.65 5.15 3.27
N GLY A 49 -9.83 6.32 3.89
CA GLY A 49 -8.96 6.70 4.97
C GLY A 49 -8.82 8.20 5.16
N PHE A 50 -7.91 8.57 6.01
CA PHE A 50 -7.61 9.96 6.34
C PHE A 50 -6.14 10.13 6.70
N ALA A 51 -5.67 11.37 6.58
CA ALA A 51 -4.37 11.81 7.05
C ALA A 51 -4.52 13.04 7.94
N ASN A 52 -3.81 13.04 9.05
CA ASN A 52 -3.77 14.15 10.01
C ASN A 52 -2.35 14.71 10.09
N THR A 53 -2.23 16.02 10.33
CA THR A 53 -0.96 16.60 10.78
C THR A 53 -0.61 16.14 12.20
N ALA A 54 0.65 16.28 12.59
CA ALA A 54 1.08 16.08 13.98
C ALA A 54 0.36 17.02 14.97
N SER A 55 -0.13 18.18 14.50
CA SER A 55 -0.95 19.10 15.27
C SER A 55 -2.43 18.66 15.41
N GLY A 56 -2.82 17.54 14.80
CA GLY A 56 -4.17 16.97 14.88
C GLY A 56 -5.17 17.51 13.84
N ALA A 57 -4.78 18.41 12.95
CA ALA A 57 -5.66 18.86 11.88
C ALA A 57 -5.83 17.78 10.81
N THR A 58 -7.07 17.44 10.45
CA THR A 58 -7.35 16.53 9.33
C THR A 58 -7.08 17.24 8.01
N ILE A 59 -6.17 16.71 7.21
CA ILE A 59 -5.79 17.28 5.92
C ILE A 59 -6.56 16.62 4.79
N THR A 60 -6.73 15.31 4.86
CA THR A 60 -7.33 14.54 3.77
C THR A 60 -8.29 13.51 4.35
N ASN A 61 -9.48 13.46 3.82
CA ASN A 61 -10.43 12.39 4.04
C ASN A 61 -10.79 11.80 2.67
N VAL A 62 -10.58 10.49 2.50
CA VAL A 62 -10.84 9.79 1.25
C VAL A 62 -11.89 8.72 1.51
N ASN A 63 -12.96 8.73 0.72
CA ASN A 63 -14.06 7.81 0.87
C ASN A 63 -14.40 7.15 -0.47
N GLY A 64 -13.92 5.91 -0.66
CA GLY A 64 -14.25 5.10 -1.82
C GLY A 64 -13.65 5.57 -3.15
N SER A 65 -12.54 6.30 -3.13
CA SER A 65 -11.89 6.73 -4.37
C SER A 65 -11.33 5.54 -5.15
N PRO A 66 -11.68 5.41 -6.45
CA PRO A 66 -11.11 4.38 -7.31
C PRO A 66 -9.64 4.69 -7.61
N MET A 67 -8.78 3.69 -7.47
CA MET A 67 -7.33 3.80 -7.67
C MET A 67 -6.83 2.71 -8.61
N SER A 68 -5.67 2.94 -9.23
CA SER A 68 -4.93 1.93 -9.98
C SER A 68 -3.95 1.12 -9.12
N TYR A 69 -3.84 1.46 -7.83
CA TYR A 69 -2.96 0.81 -6.84
C TYR A 69 -3.55 0.96 -5.44
N MET A 70 -3.09 0.14 -4.50
CA MET A 70 -3.33 0.37 -3.08
C MET A 70 -2.40 1.49 -2.62
N HIS A 71 -2.99 2.57 -2.13
CA HIS A 71 -2.27 3.76 -1.70
C HIS A 71 -1.77 3.59 -0.27
N LEU A 72 -0.49 3.86 -0.03
CA LEU A 72 0.14 3.79 1.30
C LEU A 72 0.58 5.15 1.81
N ALA A 73 1.11 6.02 0.95
CA ALA A 73 1.55 7.37 1.32
C ALA A 73 1.62 8.30 0.10
N SER A 74 1.46 9.61 0.32
CA SER A 74 1.69 10.68 -0.66
C SER A 74 2.72 11.69 -0.13
N PRO A 75 3.97 11.29 0.09
CA PRO A 75 5.00 12.22 0.53
C PRO A 75 5.38 13.16 -0.61
N ASN A 76 5.86 14.35 -0.27
CA ASN A 76 6.35 15.32 -1.26
C ASN A 76 7.69 15.95 -0.90
N ASN A 77 8.40 15.42 0.09
CA ASN A 77 9.69 15.94 0.55
C ASN A 77 10.79 14.89 0.31
N ALA A 78 11.85 15.30 -0.41
CA ALA A 78 13.04 14.47 -0.56
C ALA A 78 13.83 14.38 0.76
N GLY A 79 14.49 13.24 0.99
CA GLY A 79 15.35 13.02 2.17
C GLY A 79 14.61 12.85 3.50
N GLN A 80 13.30 12.96 3.51
CA GLN A 80 12.51 12.76 4.72
C GLN A 80 12.03 11.31 4.81
N ALA A 81 12.15 10.72 5.99
CA ALA A 81 11.75 9.34 6.21
C ALA A 81 10.24 9.13 5.98
N ILE A 82 9.91 8.01 5.36
CA ILE A 82 8.54 7.51 5.21
C ILE A 82 8.48 6.19 5.96
N HIS A 83 7.71 6.15 7.04
CA HIS A 83 7.44 4.92 7.77
C HIS A 83 6.11 4.32 7.29
N VAL A 84 6.12 3.02 7.01
CA VAL A 84 4.93 2.25 6.59
C VAL A 84 4.81 1.02 7.47
N ASP A 85 3.64 0.80 8.04
CA ASP A 85 3.20 -0.46 8.63
C ASP A 85 1.88 -0.85 7.96
N ALA A 86 1.84 -2.01 7.30
CA ALA A 86 0.68 -2.45 6.55
C ALA A 86 0.40 -3.94 6.74
N LEU A 87 -0.87 -4.28 6.91
CA LEU A 87 -1.35 -5.66 6.98
C LEU A 87 -2.17 -5.98 5.72
N LEU A 88 -1.72 -6.99 4.98
CA LEU A 88 -2.36 -7.47 3.77
C LEU A 88 -3.15 -8.74 4.04
N THR A 89 -4.37 -8.82 3.48
CA THR A 89 -5.12 -10.07 3.36
C THR A 89 -4.80 -10.71 2.02
N LEU A 90 -4.23 -11.91 2.05
CA LEU A 90 -3.73 -12.64 0.87
C LEU A 90 -4.66 -13.77 0.42
N VAL A 91 -5.57 -14.20 1.30
CA VAL A 91 -6.56 -15.25 1.04
C VAL A 91 -7.92 -14.74 1.45
N ARG A 92 -8.92 -14.96 0.61
CA ARG A 92 -10.32 -14.67 0.95
C ARG A 92 -11.12 -15.97 0.99
N PRO A 93 -12.14 -16.08 1.87
CA PRO A 93 -12.91 -17.32 2.03
C PRO A 93 -13.73 -17.66 0.78
N ASP A 94 -14.19 -16.67 0.04
CA ASP A 94 -14.95 -16.82 -1.19
C ASP A 94 -14.89 -15.57 -2.08
N ALA A 95 -15.50 -15.62 -3.24
CA ALA A 95 -15.49 -14.53 -4.23
C ALA A 95 -16.26 -13.27 -3.80
N SER A 96 -17.06 -13.32 -2.74
CA SER A 96 -17.79 -12.15 -2.22
C SER A 96 -16.95 -11.28 -1.29
N HIS A 97 -15.84 -11.82 -0.77
CA HIS A 97 -14.90 -11.09 0.07
C HIS A 97 -13.83 -10.37 -0.77
N PHE A 98 -13.24 -9.34 -0.19
CA PHE A 98 -12.19 -8.56 -0.85
C PHE A 98 -10.81 -8.92 -0.32
N PHE A 99 -9.80 -8.87 -1.20
CA PHE A 99 -8.43 -8.70 -0.76
C PHE A 99 -8.26 -7.25 -0.28
N GLY A 100 -7.51 -7.05 0.78
CA GLY A 100 -7.37 -5.73 1.37
C GLY A 100 -5.99 -5.48 1.95
N CYS A 101 -5.73 -4.19 2.19
CA CYS A 101 -4.57 -3.70 2.91
C CYS A 101 -5.03 -2.65 3.90
N LYS A 102 -4.69 -2.81 5.17
CA LYS A 102 -4.80 -1.76 6.18
C LYS A 102 -3.41 -1.24 6.46
N SER A 103 -3.22 0.07 6.39
CA SER A 103 -1.92 0.67 6.62
C SER A 103 -1.97 1.87 7.56
N THR A 104 -0.90 2.02 8.32
CA THR A 104 -0.56 3.21 9.07
C THR A 104 0.75 3.73 8.53
N THR A 105 0.79 4.99 8.12
CA THR A 105 1.99 5.60 7.56
C THR A 105 2.28 6.94 8.22
N SER A 106 3.57 7.24 8.37
CA SER A 106 4.03 8.55 8.81
C SER A 106 5.03 9.09 7.78
N TYR A 107 4.79 10.29 7.30
CA TYR A 107 5.62 10.91 6.27
C TYR A 107 5.50 12.43 6.28
N PHE A 108 6.44 13.13 5.64
CA PHE A 108 6.37 14.57 5.49
C PHE A 108 5.71 14.97 4.17
N SER A 109 4.79 15.96 4.25
CA SER A 109 4.15 16.57 3.09
C SER A 109 3.92 18.06 3.35
N GLY A 110 4.40 18.92 2.45
CA GLY A 110 4.28 20.38 2.60
C GLY A 110 5.01 20.97 3.81
N GLY A 111 6.01 20.26 4.35
CA GLY A 111 6.73 20.67 5.56
C GLY A 111 6.14 20.12 6.86
N ASP A 112 4.93 19.56 6.83
CA ASP A 112 4.28 18.97 7.99
C ASP A 112 4.48 17.46 8.06
N LEU A 113 4.64 16.94 9.29
CA LEU A 113 4.58 15.50 9.55
C LEU A 113 3.11 15.04 9.52
N LEU A 114 2.82 14.11 8.66
CA LEU A 114 1.49 13.49 8.51
C LEU A 114 1.46 12.09 9.09
N HIS A 115 0.35 11.76 9.73
CA HIS A 115 -0.02 10.40 10.10
C HIS A 115 -1.25 10.01 9.29
N ALA A 116 -1.12 8.98 8.47
CA ALA A 116 -2.20 8.52 7.60
C ALA A 116 -2.63 7.10 7.97
N TYR A 117 -3.93 6.87 7.87
CA TYR A 117 -4.59 5.59 8.10
C TYR A 117 -5.40 5.27 6.86
N TYR A 118 -4.99 4.23 6.14
CA TYR A 118 -5.64 3.83 4.90
C TYR A 118 -6.14 2.40 4.96
N THR A 119 -7.30 2.19 4.37
CA THR A 119 -7.82 0.86 4.04
C THR A 119 -8.05 0.81 2.55
N ASN A 120 -7.37 -0.10 1.88
CA ASN A 120 -7.48 -0.32 0.45
C ASN A 120 -8.14 -1.68 0.21
N PHE A 121 -9.00 -1.77 -0.79
CA PHE A 121 -9.63 -3.00 -1.22
C PHE A 121 -9.40 -3.21 -2.71
N MET A 122 -8.99 -4.43 -3.10
CA MET A 122 -8.99 -4.84 -4.49
C MET A 122 -10.44 -5.13 -4.91
N GLN A 123 -10.89 -4.54 -6.00
CA GLN A 123 -12.23 -4.74 -6.55
C GLN A 123 -12.44 -6.19 -7.00
N ASN A 124 -13.64 -6.72 -6.79
CA ASN A 124 -14.00 -8.07 -7.22
C ASN A 124 -13.86 -8.26 -8.73
N ALA A 125 -14.21 -7.26 -9.54
CA ALA A 125 -14.05 -7.31 -10.97
C ALA A 125 -12.58 -7.48 -11.39
N ALA A 126 -11.64 -6.84 -10.67
CA ALA A 126 -10.21 -7.00 -10.90
C ALA A 126 -9.68 -8.35 -10.38
N ALA A 127 -10.19 -8.83 -9.25
CA ALA A 127 -9.79 -10.09 -8.66
C ALA A 127 -10.43 -11.31 -9.35
N GLY A 128 -11.55 -11.13 -10.04
CA GLY A 128 -12.32 -12.24 -10.62
C GLY A 128 -12.76 -13.21 -9.53
N VAL A 129 -12.63 -14.50 -9.81
CA VAL A 129 -12.98 -15.59 -8.87
C VAL A 129 -11.77 -16.10 -8.07
N ALA A 130 -10.59 -15.53 -8.24
CA ALA A 130 -9.40 -15.96 -7.52
C ALA A 130 -9.60 -15.81 -6.00
N LEU A 131 -9.17 -16.81 -5.24
CA LEU A 131 -9.26 -16.82 -3.78
C LEU A 131 -7.94 -16.48 -3.09
N ASN A 132 -6.84 -16.44 -3.85
CA ASN A 132 -5.50 -16.20 -3.32
C ASN A 132 -4.77 -15.10 -4.10
N ILE A 133 -4.01 -14.30 -3.39
CA ILE A 133 -2.96 -13.46 -3.97
C ILE A 133 -1.72 -14.32 -4.17
N LEU A 134 -1.12 -14.26 -5.35
CA LEU A 134 0.09 -15.02 -5.70
C LEU A 134 1.36 -14.22 -5.48
N ALA A 135 1.29 -12.91 -5.64
CA ALA A 135 2.40 -11.99 -5.44
C ALA A 135 1.90 -10.59 -5.11
N PHE A 136 2.75 -9.78 -4.51
CA PHE A 136 2.53 -8.34 -4.45
C PHE A 136 3.79 -7.58 -4.87
N ARG A 137 3.60 -6.36 -5.35
CA ARG A 137 4.66 -5.42 -5.70
C ARG A 137 4.55 -4.20 -4.81
N PHE A 138 5.62 -3.92 -4.08
CA PHE A 138 5.81 -2.67 -3.36
C PHE A 138 6.58 -1.71 -4.25
N ALA A 139 6.02 -0.55 -4.53
CA ALA A 139 6.59 0.43 -5.44
C ALA A 139 6.54 1.83 -4.86
N GLY A 140 7.54 2.61 -5.19
CA GLY A 140 7.58 4.05 -5.02
C GLY A 140 7.92 4.70 -6.36
N SER A 141 7.46 5.91 -6.57
CA SER A 141 7.76 6.71 -7.77
C SER A 141 9.11 7.42 -7.72
N PHE A 142 10.05 6.94 -6.91
CA PHE A 142 11.32 7.59 -6.61
C PHE A 142 12.40 6.57 -6.26
N PRO A 143 13.68 6.90 -6.49
CA PRO A 143 14.79 6.08 -6.01
C PRO A 143 14.93 6.18 -4.50
N TRP A 144 15.40 5.10 -3.88
CA TRP A 144 15.53 4.93 -2.44
C TRP A 144 16.99 5.03 -2.03
N ALA A 145 17.28 5.63 -0.90
CA ALA A 145 18.61 5.61 -0.32
C ALA A 145 18.99 4.20 0.14
N ALA A 146 20.29 3.94 0.28
CA ALA A 146 20.83 2.62 0.60
C ALA A 146 20.43 2.11 2.01
N ASP A 147 20.06 3.01 2.91
CA ASP A 147 19.59 2.71 4.26
C ASP A 147 18.07 2.49 4.36
N SER A 148 17.36 2.59 3.22
CA SER A 148 15.95 2.21 3.15
C SER A 148 15.79 0.70 3.28
N TYR A 149 14.76 0.25 3.99
CA TYR A 149 14.43 -1.16 4.09
C TYR A 149 12.94 -1.43 3.96
N LEU A 150 12.62 -2.63 3.51
CA LEU A 150 11.30 -3.24 3.54
C LEU A 150 11.43 -4.63 4.15
N HIS A 151 10.69 -4.87 5.22
CA HIS A 151 10.56 -6.18 5.85
C HIS A 151 9.17 -6.75 5.56
N VAL A 152 9.13 -8.04 5.25
CA VAL A 152 7.88 -8.78 5.01
C VAL A 152 7.82 -9.96 5.97
N GLU A 153 6.77 -9.98 6.79
CA GLU A 153 6.44 -11.09 7.67
C GLU A 153 5.21 -11.82 7.11
N TRP A 154 5.36 -13.12 6.87
CA TRP A 154 4.28 -13.98 6.38
C TRP A 154 3.50 -14.60 7.55
N LEU A 155 2.17 -14.51 7.53
CA LEU A 155 1.28 -14.96 8.60
C LEU A 155 0.23 -15.95 8.09
#